data_9bba2da38a05ffef15331277bbc54676
#
_entry.id   9bba2da38a05ffef15331277bbc54676
#
_cell.length_a   1.000
_cell.length_b   1.000
_cell.length_c   1.000
_cell.angle_alpha   90.00
_cell.angle_beta   90.00
_cell.angle_gamma   90.00
#
_symmetry.space_group_name_H-M   'P 1'
#
loop_
_entity.id
_entity.type
_entity.pdbx_description
1 polymer ?
#
loop_
_entity_poly.entity_id
_entity_poly.type
_entity_poly.pdbx_seq_one_letter_code
_entity_poly.pdbx_strand_id
1 'polypeptide(L)'
;MINTESSFDSSALSGAGAMGLMQITKETFWWLLSKNGEDISVEKLYDPETNIKYGTYFLSILYEEYGSWDTVYAAYNAGRSRVNSWLSDNEITKNGKLVNIPYPETAQYVNRVSRNVTEYSKLLER
;
A
#
# COMPACT_ATOMS: atom_id res chain seq x y z
N MET A 1 1.69 -1.72 8.27
CA MET A 1 1.25 -0.72 7.27
C MET A 1 0.30 0.33 7.85
N ILE A 2 -0.71 -0.06 8.61
CA ILE A 2 -1.63 0.89 9.27
C ILE A 2 -0.87 1.92 10.12
N ASN A 3 0.11 1.49 10.90
CA ASN A 3 0.94 2.40 11.69
C ASN A 3 1.64 3.44 10.79
N THR A 4 2.25 3.00 9.70
CA THR A 4 2.96 3.89 8.77
C THR A 4 2.00 4.85 8.06
N GLU A 5 0.82 4.36 7.64
CA GLU A 5 -0.15 5.16 6.88
C GLU A 5 -0.88 6.19 7.74
N SER A 6 -1.35 5.81 8.91
CA SER A 6 -2.27 6.65 9.69
C SER A 6 -1.95 6.73 11.17
N SER A 7 -0.96 6.00 11.68
CA SER A 7 -0.70 5.83 13.11
C SER A 7 -1.98 5.38 13.87
N PHE A 8 -2.72 4.46 13.24
CA PHE A 8 -3.98 3.90 13.76
C PHE A 8 -5.13 4.92 13.89
N ASP A 9 -5.10 6.01 13.12
CA ASP A 9 -6.19 7.00 13.10
C ASP A 9 -7.19 6.67 11.98
N SER A 10 -8.37 6.16 12.36
CA SER A 10 -9.41 5.78 11.41
C SER A 10 -10.05 6.97 10.69
N SER A 11 -9.88 8.17 11.20
CA SER A 11 -10.40 9.40 10.58
C SER A 11 -9.35 10.17 9.78
N ALA A 12 -8.14 9.60 9.61
CA ALA A 12 -7.05 10.26 8.90
C ALA A 12 -7.42 10.57 7.45
N LEU A 13 -7.07 11.78 7.01
CA LEU A 13 -7.25 12.24 5.63
C LEU A 13 -6.00 12.99 5.22
N SER A 14 -5.31 12.51 4.17
CA SER A 14 -4.11 13.15 3.66
C SER A 14 -4.43 14.32 2.73
N GLY A 15 -3.43 15.17 2.46
CA GLY A 15 -3.56 16.26 1.48
C GLY A 15 -3.86 15.76 0.07
N ALA A 16 -3.49 14.52 -0.25
CA ALA A 16 -3.78 13.88 -1.54
C ALA A 16 -5.13 13.16 -1.56
N GLY A 17 -5.91 13.20 -0.47
CA GLY A 17 -7.23 12.58 -0.40
C GLY A 17 -7.22 11.10 -0.01
N ALA A 18 -6.12 10.58 0.53
CA ALA A 18 -6.09 9.22 1.07
C ALA A 18 -6.80 9.17 2.43
N MET A 19 -7.64 8.16 2.65
CA MET A 19 -8.60 8.10 3.74
C MET A 19 -8.42 6.88 4.63
N GLY A 20 -8.54 7.10 5.94
CA GLY A 20 -8.67 6.04 6.93
C GLY A 20 -7.38 5.33 7.31
N LEU A 21 -7.52 4.19 7.98
CA LEU A 21 -6.39 3.46 8.57
C LEU A 21 -5.29 3.10 7.58
N MET A 22 -5.65 2.65 6.39
CA MET A 22 -4.70 2.24 5.36
C MET A 22 -4.52 3.29 4.26
N GLN A 23 -5.09 4.47 4.44
CA GLN A 23 -4.93 5.62 3.53
C GLN A 23 -5.24 5.24 2.07
N ILE A 24 -6.50 4.88 1.82
CA ILE A 24 -7.00 4.52 0.49
C ILE A 24 -7.62 5.75 -0.17
N THR A 25 -7.23 6.05 -1.41
CA THR A 25 -7.86 7.13 -2.18
C THR A 25 -9.20 6.66 -2.73
N LYS A 26 -10.10 7.63 -3.00
CA LYS A 26 -11.41 7.29 -3.57
C LYS A 26 -11.30 6.63 -4.95
N GLU A 27 -10.32 7.03 -5.76
CA GLU A 27 -10.09 6.43 -7.09
C GLU A 27 -9.71 4.96 -6.97
N THR A 28 -8.82 4.63 -6.05
CA THR A 28 -8.44 3.24 -5.77
C THR A 28 -9.63 2.46 -5.25
N PHE A 29 -10.42 3.06 -4.33
CA PHE A 29 -11.60 2.42 -3.77
C PHE A 29 -12.64 2.10 -4.85
N TRP A 30 -12.93 3.06 -5.74
CA TRP A 30 -13.85 2.83 -6.85
C TRP A 30 -13.36 1.72 -7.78
N TRP A 31 -12.06 1.67 -8.05
CA TRP A 31 -11.47 0.60 -8.86
C TRP A 31 -11.65 -0.77 -8.20
N LEU A 32 -11.39 -0.86 -6.89
CA LEU A 32 -11.58 -2.11 -6.13
C LEU A 32 -13.05 -2.54 -6.10
N LEU A 33 -13.97 -1.59 -5.92
CA LEU A 33 -15.40 -1.87 -5.97
C LEU A 33 -15.82 -2.41 -7.32
N SER A 34 -15.30 -1.85 -8.40
CA SER A 34 -15.63 -2.31 -9.76
C SER A 34 -15.18 -3.75 -10.01
N LYS A 35 -14.06 -4.17 -9.41
CA LYS A 35 -13.56 -5.54 -9.53
C LYS A 35 -14.48 -6.55 -8.85
N ASN A 36 -15.13 -6.17 -7.76
CA ASN A 36 -16.02 -7.02 -6.99
C ASN A 36 -17.50 -6.85 -7.34
N GLY A 37 -17.84 -5.91 -8.21
CA GLY A 37 -19.24 -5.59 -8.51
C GLY A 37 -19.99 -5.02 -7.32
N GLU A 38 -19.28 -4.34 -6.42
CA GLU A 38 -19.86 -3.75 -5.22
C GLU A 38 -20.13 -2.26 -5.39
N ASP A 39 -21.11 -1.75 -4.63
CA ASP A 39 -21.45 -0.33 -4.61
C ASP A 39 -21.55 0.13 -3.15
N ILE A 40 -20.48 0.77 -2.67
CA ILE A 40 -20.36 1.22 -1.29
C ILE A 40 -19.92 2.69 -1.31
N SER A 41 -20.52 3.49 -0.43
CA SER A 41 -20.19 4.92 -0.31
C SER A 41 -18.75 5.12 0.13
N VAL A 42 -18.07 6.10 -0.46
CA VAL A 42 -16.65 6.40 -0.17
C VAL A 42 -16.40 6.77 1.28
N GLU A 43 -17.39 7.35 1.97
CA GLU A 43 -17.29 7.69 3.39
C GLU A 43 -17.08 6.46 4.27
N LYS A 44 -17.46 5.28 3.78
CA LYS A 44 -17.19 4.00 4.49
C LYS A 44 -15.70 3.71 4.64
N LEU A 45 -14.83 4.41 3.91
CA LEU A 45 -13.38 4.28 4.11
C LEU A 45 -12.92 4.77 5.49
N TYR A 46 -13.72 5.54 6.19
CA TYR A 46 -13.45 5.91 7.59
C TYR A 46 -13.90 4.83 8.58
N ASP A 47 -14.69 3.85 8.15
CA ASP A 47 -15.01 2.68 8.97
C ASP A 47 -13.81 1.73 8.98
N PRO A 48 -13.26 1.38 10.17
CA PRO A 48 -12.06 0.56 10.25
C PRO A 48 -12.19 -0.79 9.53
N GLU A 49 -13.31 -1.47 9.69
CA GLU A 49 -13.53 -2.78 9.08
C GLU A 49 -13.54 -2.69 7.55
N THR A 50 -14.25 -1.71 7.00
CA THR A 50 -14.30 -1.48 5.54
C THR A 50 -12.93 -1.11 5.00
N ASN A 51 -12.22 -0.21 5.66
CA ASN A 51 -10.91 0.24 5.23
C ASN A 51 -9.90 -0.92 5.19
N ILE A 52 -9.85 -1.72 6.24
CA ILE A 52 -8.94 -2.87 6.32
C ILE A 52 -9.30 -3.91 5.27
N LYS A 53 -10.59 -4.18 5.06
CA LYS A 53 -11.06 -5.13 4.04
C LYS A 53 -10.54 -4.76 2.65
N TYR A 54 -10.74 -3.52 2.24
CA TYR A 54 -10.33 -3.07 0.90
C TYR A 54 -8.84 -2.80 0.80
N GLY A 55 -8.21 -2.34 1.87
CA GLY A 55 -6.76 -2.18 1.90
C GLY A 55 -6.02 -3.50 1.77
N THR A 56 -6.44 -4.53 2.48
CA THR A 56 -5.85 -5.87 2.39
C THR A 56 -6.15 -6.53 1.04
N TYR A 57 -7.32 -6.30 0.49
CA TYR A 57 -7.66 -6.75 -0.86
C TYR A 57 -6.72 -6.12 -1.89
N PHE A 58 -6.49 -4.81 -1.79
CA PHE A 58 -5.55 -4.10 -2.67
C PHE A 58 -4.14 -4.66 -2.55
N LEU A 59 -3.67 -4.91 -1.33
CA LEU A 59 -2.36 -5.52 -1.10
C LEU A 59 -2.26 -6.90 -1.76
N SER A 60 -3.32 -7.70 -1.70
CA SER A 60 -3.32 -9.03 -2.34
C SER A 60 -3.21 -8.94 -3.85
N ILE A 61 -3.88 -7.96 -4.47
CA ILE A 61 -3.80 -7.71 -5.92
C ILE A 61 -2.37 -7.31 -6.30
N LEU A 62 -1.77 -6.40 -5.52
CA LEU A 62 -0.40 -5.95 -5.79
C LEU A 62 0.61 -7.08 -5.62
N TYR A 63 0.44 -7.92 -4.62
CA TYR A 63 1.33 -9.06 -4.41
C TYR A 63 1.22 -10.08 -5.56
N GLU A 64 0.02 -10.32 -6.05
CA GLU A 64 -0.19 -11.19 -7.21
C GLU A 64 0.51 -10.65 -8.45
N GLU A 65 0.53 -9.32 -8.62
CA GLU A 65 1.20 -8.66 -9.74
C GLU A 65 2.72 -8.66 -9.62
N TYR A 66 3.26 -8.37 -8.44
CA TYR A 66 4.69 -8.10 -8.27
C TYR A 66 5.48 -9.24 -7.60
N GLY A 67 4.87 -10.04 -6.77
CA GLY A 67 5.52 -11.17 -6.11
C GLY A 67 6.58 -10.83 -5.07
N SER A 68 6.76 -9.56 -4.74
CA SER A 68 7.73 -9.08 -3.75
C SER A 68 7.07 -8.03 -2.86
N TRP A 69 7.12 -8.22 -1.55
CA TRP A 69 6.49 -7.29 -0.62
C TRP A 69 7.09 -5.87 -0.69
N ASP A 70 8.40 -5.74 -0.84
CA ASP A 70 9.01 -4.40 -0.97
C ASP A 70 8.50 -3.67 -2.21
N THR A 71 8.33 -4.38 -3.31
CA THR A 71 7.75 -3.81 -4.53
C THR A 71 6.27 -3.45 -4.33
N VAL A 72 5.52 -4.29 -3.61
CA VAL A 72 4.12 -4.01 -3.24
C VAL A 72 4.03 -2.73 -2.41
N TYR A 73 4.88 -2.57 -1.41
CA TYR A 73 4.88 -1.36 -0.58
C TYR A 73 5.23 -0.12 -1.39
N ALA A 74 6.19 -0.22 -2.30
CA ALA A 74 6.54 0.87 -3.20
C ALA A 74 5.35 1.26 -4.09
N ALA A 75 4.64 0.27 -4.64
CA ALA A 75 3.47 0.51 -5.48
C ALA A 75 2.30 1.11 -4.69
N TYR A 76 2.11 0.67 -3.44
CA TYR A 76 1.09 1.22 -2.56
C TYR A 76 1.32 2.72 -2.30
N ASN A 77 2.57 3.11 -2.08
CA ASN A 77 2.95 4.50 -1.80
C ASN A 77 3.04 5.37 -3.06
N ALA A 78 3.77 4.91 -4.07
CA ALA A 78 4.11 5.72 -5.25
C ALA A 78 3.18 5.52 -6.45
N GLY A 79 2.39 4.48 -6.45
CA GLY A 79 1.50 4.14 -7.55
C GLY A 79 2.09 3.11 -8.50
N ARG A 80 1.20 2.31 -9.11
CA ARG A 80 1.60 1.21 -10.00
C ARG A 80 2.32 1.69 -11.26
N SER A 81 1.89 2.81 -11.84
CA SER A 81 2.51 3.33 -13.06
C SER A 81 3.98 3.67 -12.87
N ARG A 82 4.32 4.31 -11.74
CA ARG A 82 5.72 4.63 -11.42
C ARG A 82 6.54 3.38 -11.17
N VAL A 83 6.01 2.45 -10.38
CA VAL A 83 6.71 1.20 -10.09
C VAL A 83 6.92 0.38 -11.36
N ASN A 84 5.95 0.31 -12.25
CA ASN A 84 6.09 -0.39 -13.54
C ASN A 84 7.18 0.26 -14.39
N SER A 85 7.27 1.59 -14.39
CA SER A 85 8.36 2.30 -15.05
C SER A 85 9.72 1.95 -14.45
N TRP A 86 9.82 1.90 -13.11
CA TRP A 86 11.05 1.52 -12.43
C TRP A 86 11.45 0.08 -12.71
N LEU A 87 10.49 -0.84 -12.79
CA LEU A 87 10.75 -2.25 -13.07
C LEU A 87 11.32 -2.49 -14.47
N SER A 88 11.11 -1.55 -15.40
CA SER A 88 11.70 -1.61 -16.73
C SER A 88 13.11 -1.02 -16.81
N ASP A 89 13.63 -0.46 -15.71
CA ASP A 89 14.97 0.14 -15.63
C ASP A 89 15.95 -0.82 -14.94
N ASN A 90 16.98 -1.26 -15.67
CA ASN A 90 17.97 -2.22 -15.17
C ASN A 90 18.85 -1.67 -14.04
N GLU A 91 18.96 -0.34 -13.89
CA GLU A 91 19.75 0.28 -12.83
C GLU A 91 19.06 0.21 -11.48
N ILE A 92 17.73 0.13 -11.45
CA ILE A 92 16.92 0.14 -10.24
C ILE A 92 16.15 -1.16 -10.02
N THR A 93 16.29 -2.13 -10.93
CA THR A 93 15.60 -3.43 -10.88
C THR A 93 16.57 -4.56 -11.14
N LYS A 94 16.52 -5.61 -10.31
CA LYS A 94 17.28 -6.81 -10.46
C LYS A 94 16.40 -8.02 -10.20
N ASN A 95 16.35 -8.98 -11.16
CA ASN A 95 15.55 -10.19 -11.05
C ASN A 95 14.06 -9.89 -10.80
N GLY A 96 13.52 -8.83 -11.43
CA GLY A 96 12.12 -8.42 -11.27
C GLY A 96 11.81 -7.73 -9.94
N LYS A 97 12.84 -7.37 -9.16
CA LYS A 97 12.66 -6.71 -7.85
C LYS A 97 13.38 -5.37 -7.83
N LEU A 98 12.76 -4.39 -7.17
CA LEU A 98 13.38 -3.08 -6.98
C LEU A 98 14.57 -3.19 -6.02
N VAL A 99 15.74 -2.71 -6.45
CA VAL A 99 16.97 -2.69 -5.63
C VAL A 99 17.39 -1.26 -5.28
N ASN A 100 16.91 -0.27 -6.02
CA ASN A 100 17.22 1.13 -5.78
C ASN A 100 16.00 1.97 -6.17
N ILE A 101 15.28 2.46 -5.17
CA ILE A 101 14.06 3.23 -5.40
C ILE A 101 14.44 4.71 -5.59
N PRO A 102 14.13 5.34 -6.75
CA PRO A 102 14.59 6.69 -7.07
C PRO A 102 13.88 7.80 -6.28
N TYR A 103 12.77 7.50 -5.61
CA TYR A 103 12.03 8.45 -4.78
C TYR A 103 12.40 8.25 -3.31
N PRO A 104 13.11 9.22 -2.67
CA PRO A 104 13.49 9.08 -1.26
C PRO A 104 12.31 8.83 -0.31
N GLU A 105 11.19 9.49 -0.54
CA GLU A 105 9.96 9.29 0.24
C GLU A 105 9.50 7.83 0.17
N THR A 106 9.43 7.26 -1.03
CA THR A 106 9.01 5.88 -1.22
C THR A 106 10.02 4.90 -0.64
N ALA A 107 11.31 5.14 -0.81
CA ALA A 107 12.36 4.29 -0.23
C ALA A 107 12.25 4.26 1.30
N GLN A 108 12.02 5.41 1.93
CA GLN A 108 11.81 5.50 3.38
C GLN A 108 10.53 4.79 3.81
N TYR A 109 9.46 4.92 3.04
CA TYR A 109 8.19 4.24 3.29
C TYR A 109 8.37 2.71 3.29
N VAL A 110 9.01 2.18 2.25
CA VAL A 110 9.28 0.73 2.15
C VAL A 110 10.07 0.25 3.36
N ASN A 111 11.11 0.98 3.74
CA ASN A 111 11.93 0.62 4.90
C ASN A 111 11.13 0.64 6.21
N ARG A 112 10.26 1.63 6.39
CA ARG A 112 9.42 1.73 7.60
C ARG A 112 8.41 0.60 7.68
N VAL A 113 7.72 0.29 6.57
CA VAL A 113 6.74 -0.81 6.55
C VAL A 113 7.44 -2.14 6.78
N SER A 114 8.55 -2.42 6.09
CA SER A 114 9.33 -3.64 6.28
C SER A 114 9.81 -3.80 7.72
N ARG A 115 10.28 -2.72 8.34
CA ARG A 115 10.71 -2.72 9.74
C ARG A 115 9.54 -3.04 10.66
N ASN A 116 8.38 -2.42 10.44
CA ASN A 116 7.19 -2.67 11.25
C ASN A 116 6.74 -4.13 11.13
N VAL A 117 6.75 -4.71 9.94
CA VAL A 117 6.42 -6.12 9.73
C VAL A 117 7.37 -7.01 10.54
N THR A 118 8.67 -6.75 10.49
CA THR A 118 9.68 -7.51 11.24
C THR A 118 9.44 -7.40 12.75
N GLU A 119 9.16 -6.19 13.26
CA GLU A 119 8.91 -5.96 14.69
C GLU A 119 7.65 -6.70 15.16
N TYR A 120 6.54 -6.60 14.39
CA TYR A 120 5.31 -7.31 14.74
C TYR A 120 5.50 -8.83 14.68
N SER A 121 6.26 -9.34 13.69
CA SER A 121 6.56 -10.77 13.60
C SER A 121 7.29 -11.27 14.84
N LYS A 122 8.27 -10.51 15.35
CA LYS A 122 8.99 -10.84 16.59
C LYS A 122 8.06 -10.89 17.80
N LEU A 123 7.10 -9.97 17.89
CA LEU A 123 6.12 -9.96 18.98
C LEU A 123 5.21 -11.19 18.93
N LEU A 124 4.84 -11.65 17.74
CA LEU A 124 3.97 -12.82 17.59
C LEU A 124 4.67 -14.14 17.88
N GLU A 125 6.01 -14.19 17.79
CA GLU A 125 6.81 -15.39 18.09
C GLU A 125 7.03 -15.60 19.59
N ARG A 126 6.62 -14.67 20.44
CA ARG A 126 6.81 -14.76 21.90
C ARG A 126 5.71 -15.55 22.60
#